data_25b5135fbd49cae37bedb18c293b4123
#
_entry.id   25b5135fbd49cae37bedb18c293b4123
#
_cell.length_a   1.000
_cell.length_b   1.000
_cell.length_c   1.000
_cell.angle_alpha   90.00
_cell.angle_beta   90.00
_cell.angle_gamma   90.00
#
_symmetry.space_group_name_H-M   'P 1'
#
loop_
_entity.id
_entity.type
_entity.pdbx_description
1 polymer ?
#
loop_
_entity_poly.entity_id
_entity_poly.type
_entity_poly.pdbx_seq_one_letter_code
_entity_poly.pdbx_strand_id
1 'polypeptide(L)'
;MQENKTQLSVSTAVLEKMAQIAALEVEGVTGLSKKAIDIKGTFRTKSAFKGVKAESINGAIEITVYICVDKNAKVREVAEAVQSNVKDKIQTMTGTAVTKVNVSIADIYFEDESEASEEE
;
A
#
# COMPACT_ATOMS: atom_id res chain seq x y z
N MET A 1 3.57 31.24 13.29
CA MET A 1 3.49 31.13 12.91
C MET A 1 3.01 30.63 12.29
N GLN A 2 2.87 30.62 12.34
CA GLN A 2 2.47 30.33 11.78
C GLN A 2 2.04 30.27 11.07
N GLU A 3 2.09 30.55 11.13
CA GLU A 3 1.73 30.67 10.52
C GLU A 3 1.38 30.54 9.66
N ASN A 4 1.33 30.53 9.52
CA ASN A 4 0.95 30.45 8.63
C ASN A 4 0.78 29.97 7.87
N LYS A 5 0.64 30.13 7.86
CA LYS A 5 0.51 29.57 7.34
C LYS A 5 0.02 28.91 6.19
N THR A 6 0.67 28.56 5.52
CA THR A 6 0.30 27.83 4.40
C THR A 6 -0.39 26.61 4.80
N GLN A 7 -1.52 26.31 4.27
CA GLN A 7 -2.21 25.16 4.56
C GLN A 7 -1.86 24.16 3.54
N LEU A 8 -1.29 23.04 3.84
CA LEU A 8 -1.00 22.01 2.92
C LEU A 8 -2.12 21.02 2.86
N SER A 9 -2.62 20.75 1.70
CA SER A 9 -3.66 19.79 1.54
C SER A 9 -3.18 18.73 0.58
N VAL A 10 -3.13 17.49 0.99
CA VAL A 10 -2.66 16.41 0.17
C VAL A 10 -3.80 15.47 -0.11
N SER A 11 -4.09 15.20 -1.35
CA SER A 11 -5.24 14.36 -1.68
C SER A 11 -4.96 12.91 -1.34
N THR A 12 -6.00 12.14 -1.14
CA THR A 12 -5.81 10.73 -0.84
C THR A 12 -5.19 10.03 -2.03
N ALA A 13 -5.42 10.51 -3.24
CA ALA A 13 -4.80 9.89 -4.41
C ALA A 13 -3.28 10.03 -4.35
N VAL A 14 -2.80 11.16 -3.88
CA VAL A 14 -1.38 11.36 -3.75
C VAL A 14 -0.83 10.48 -2.63
N LEU A 15 -1.56 10.37 -1.53
CA LEU A 15 -1.11 9.53 -0.44
C LEU A 15 -1.04 8.07 -0.90
N GLU A 16 -1.99 7.67 -1.71
CA GLU A 16 -1.99 6.31 -2.24
C GLU A 16 -0.79 6.07 -3.12
N LYS A 17 -0.43 7.06 -3.92
CA LYS A 17 0.70 6.91 -4.79
C LYS A 17 1.98 6.80 -3.99
N MET A 18 2.10 7.60 -2.96
CA MET A 18 3.26 7.54 -2.11
C MET A 18 3.36 6.20 -1.42
N ALA A 19 2.23 5.67 -0.97
CA ALA A 19 2.21 4.38 -0.31
C ALA A 19 2.57 3.26 -1.28
N GLN A 20 2.18 3.37 -2.53
CA GLN A 20 2.54 2.40 -3.52
C GLN A 20 4.04 2.36 -3.67
N ILE A 21 4.65 3.51 -3.82
CA ILE A 21 6.07 3.61 -4.01
C ILE A 21 6.80 3.05 -2.80
N ALA A 22 6.35 3.43 -1.62
CA ALA A 22 6.99 3.00 -0.40
C ALA A 22 6.91 1.49 -0.21
N ALA A 23 5.78 0.91 -0.56
CA ALA A 23 5.60 -0.52 -0.41
C ALA A 23 6.49 -1.28 -1.38
N LEU A 24 6.61 -0.76 -2.60
CA LEU A 24 7.39 -1.45 -3.61
C LEU A 24 8.89 -1.36 -3.35
N GLU A 25 9.29 -0.46 -2.50
CA GLU A 25 10.68 -0.36 -2.15
C GLU A 25 11.14 -1.46 -1.19
N VAL A 26 10.22 -2.14 -0.56
CA VAL A 26 10.55 -3.10 0.47
C VAL A 26 10.94 -4.43 -0.17
N GLU A 27 12.05 -4.99 0.28
CA GLU A 27 12.49 -6.23 -0.26
C GLU A 27 11.52 -7.32 0.08
N GLY A 28 11.17 -8.19 -0.80
CA GLY A 28 10.20 -9.23 -0.57
C GLY A 28 8.84 -8.92 -1.17
N VAL A 29 8.59 -7.67 -1.48
CA VAL A 29 7.33 -7.28 -2.10
C VAL A 29 7.52 -7.43 -3.60
N THR A 30 6.73 -8.28 -4.24
CA THR A 30 6.86 -8.48 -5.66
C THR A 30 5.92 -7.58 -6.43
N GLY A 31 4.96 -7.00 -5.76
CA GLY A 31 4.04 -6.10 -6.42
C GLY A 31 2.87 -5.77 -5.55
N LEU A 32 1.95 -5.03 -6.08
CA LEU A 32 0.74 -4.69 -5.37
C LEU A 32 -0.42 -5.37 -6.06
N SER A 33 -1.39 -5.78 -5.28
CA SER A 33 -2.52 -6.46 -5.84
C SER A 33 -3.40 -5.47 -6.56
N LYS A 34 -3.84 -5.78 -7.74
CA LYS A 34 -4.73 -4.93 -8.44
C LYS A 34 -6.14 -5.38 -8.30
N LYS A 35 -6.41 -6.43 -7.52
CA LYS A 35 -7.72 -6.88 -7.36
C LYS A 35 -8.28 -6.29 -6.14
N ALA A 36 -9.26 -5.53 -6.20
CA ALA A 36 -9.91 -4.95 -5.06
C ALA A 36 -10.63 -6.03 -4.36
N ILE A 37 -10.41 -6.22 -3.11
CA ILE A 37 -11.11 -7.20 -2.37
C ILE A 37 -12.30 -6.52 -1.87
N ASP A 38 -13.44 -6.78 -2.46
CA ASP A 38 -14.60 -6.10 -2.11
C ASP A 38 -15.44 -6.94 -1.30
N ILE A 39 -15.59 -6.66 -0.08
CA ILE A 39 -16.38 -7.37 0.79
C ILE A 39 -17.76 -7.45 0.39
N LYS A 40 -18.30 -6.50 -0.27
CA LYS A 40 -19.63 -6.57 -0.67
C LYS A 40 -19.77 -7.14 -1.99
N GLY A 41 -18.74 -7.58 -2.61
CA GLY A 41 -18.84 -8.18 -3.89
C GLY A 41 -19.01 -7.25 -5.04
N THR A 42 -18.80 -6.02 -4.84
CA THR A 42 -18.97 -5.10 -5.87
C THR A 42 -17.73 -4.83 -6.55
N PHE A 43 -17.59 -4.83 -7.78
CA PHE A 43 -16.45 -4.58 -8.36
C PHE A 43 -16.42 -3.43 -9.04
N ARG A 44 -16.54 -2.32 -8.73
CA ARG A 44 -16.62 -1.24 -9.41
C ARG A 44 -15.40 -0.68 -9.68
N THR A 45 -14.67 -0.30 -9.51
CA THR A 45 -13.57 0.49 -9.69
C THR A 45 -12.33 -0.28 -9.81
N LYS A 46 -12.35 -1.42 -10.32
CA LYS A 46 -11.23 -2.11 -10.41
C LYS A 46 -10.20 -1.45 -11.20
N SER A 47 -10.51 -0.69 -12.15
CA SER A 47 -9.53 -0.05 -12.94
C SER A 47 -8.84 1.04 -12.16
N ALA A 48 -9.47 1.56 -11.15
CA ALA A 48 -8.89 2.60 -10.37
C ALA A 48 -8.15 2.07 -9.16
N PHE A 49 -8.30 0.81 -8.83
CA PHE A 49 -7.68 0.31 -7.63
C PHE A 49 -6.22 0.04 -7.92
N LYS A 50 -5.34 0.54 -7.11
CA LYS A 50 -3.94 0.41 -7.32
C LYS A 50 -3.23 -0.33 -6.22
N GLY A 51 -3.92 -1.11 -5.48
CA GLY A 51 -3.33 -1.90 -4.41
C GLY A 51 -3.20 -1.15 -3.10
N VAL A 52 -3.70 0.07 -3.06
CA VAL A 52 -3.59 0.86 -1.85
C VAL A 52 -4.84 1.66 -1.69
N LYS A 53 -5.30 1.84 -0.46
CA LYS A 53 -6.44 2.65 -0.19
C LYS A 53 -6.11 3.55 0.94
N ALA A 54 -6.32 4.83 0.82
CA ALA A 54 -6.08 5.79 1.89
C ALA A 54 -7.40 6.41 2.30
N GLU A 55 -7.64 6.52 3.58
CA GLU A 55 -8.84 7.12 4.07
C GLU A 55 -8.55 8.14 5.12
N SER A 56 -9.30 9.19 5.17
CA SER A 56 -9.15 10.19 6.19
C SER A 56 -10.30 10.02 7.14
N ILE A 57 -10.01 9.72 8.40
CA ILE A 57 -11.03 9.51 9.39
C ILE A 57 -10.77 10.43 10.52
N ASN A 58 -11.62 11.37 10.73
CA ASN A 58 -11.51 12.34 11.81
C ASN A 58 -10.15 13.02 11.82
N GLY A 59 -9.66 13.35 10.65
CA GLY A 59 -8.40 14.07 10.56
C GLY A 59 -7.17 13.18 10.59
N ALA A 60 -7.36 11.90 10.76
CA ALA A 60 -6.25 10.97 10.79
C ALA A 60 -6.26 10.18 9.50
N ILE A 61 -5.12 9.73 9.08
CA ILE A 61 -5.02 8.98 7.84
C ILE A 61 -4.77 7.53 8.13
N GLU A 62 -5.57 6.67 7.51
CA GLU A 62 -5.37 5.24 7.58
C GLU A 62 -5.05 4.76 6.19
N ILE A 63 -4.07 3.92 6.04
CA ILE A 63 -3.69 3.40 4.75
C ILE A 63 -3.72 1.90 4.78
N THR A 64 -4.29 1.28 3.76
CA THR A 64 -4.32 -0.16 3.63
C THR A 64 -3.59 -0.51 2.36
N VAL A 65 -2.62 -1.41 2.44
CA VAL A 65 -1.82 -1.79 1.31
C VAL A 65 -2.00 -3.28 1.06
N TYR A 66 -2.31 -3.65 -0.17
CA TYR A 66 -2.53 -5.05 -0.52
C TYR A 66 -1.32 -5.46 -1.35
N ILE A 67 -0.45 -6.27 -0.78
CA ILE A 67 0.79 -6.60 -1.44
C ILE A 67 0.88 -8.05 -1.84
N CYS A 68 1.74 -8.31 -2.80
CA CYS A 68 2.06 -9.65 -3.19
C CYS A 68 3.50 -9.86 -2.75
N VAL A 69 3.84 -11.00 -2.23
CA VAL A 69 5.18 -11.26 -1.72
C VAL A 69 5.81 -12.45 -2.39
N ASP A 70 7.12 -12.50 -2.36
CA ASP A 70 7.84 -13.61 -2.91
C ASP A 70 7.65 -14.83 -2.01
N LYS A 71 7.63 -16.02 -2.57
CA LYS A 71 7.39 -17.21 -1.78
C LYS A 71 8.44 -17.44 -0.73
N ASN A 72 9.63 -16.89 -0.91
CA ASN A 72 10.67 -17.06 0.07
C ASN A 72 10.71 -15.96 1.10
N ALA A 73 9.83 -15.02 1.01
CA ALA A 73 9.86 -13.89 1.92
C ALA A 73 9.31 -14.25 3.27
N LYS A 74 9.78 -13.58 4.30
CA LYS A 74 9.26 -13.78 5.62
C LYS A 74 8.13 -12.80 5.76
N VAL A 75 6.93 -13.26 5.59
CA VAL A 75 5.76 -12.40 5.47
C VAL A 75 5.64 -11.40 6.59
N ARG A 76 5.84 -11.83 7.82
CA ARG A 76 5.70 -10.91 8.93
C ARG A 76 6.72 -9.78 8.84
N GLU A 77 7.94 -10.11 8.50
CA GLU A 77 8.97 -9.09 8.42
C GLU A 77 8.72 -8.15 7.27
N VAL A 78 8.24 -8.68 6.16
CA VAL A 78 7.94 -7.86 5.01
C VAL A 78 6.79 -6.91 5.36
N ALA A 79 5.77 -7.42 6.04
CA ALA A 79 4.63 -6.59 6.39
C ALA A 79 5.04 -5.47 7.33
N GLU A 80 5.90 -5.77 8.28
CA GLU A 80 6.35 -4.76 9.22
C GLU A 80 7.19 -3.71 8.52
N ALA A 81 8.02 -4.13 7.58
CA ALA A 81 8.84 -3.20 6.85
C ALA A 81 7.98 -2.30 5.96
N VAL A 82 6.92 -2.85 5.38
CA VAL A 82 6.01 -2.06 4.58
C VAL A 82 5.32 -1.03 5.47
N GLN A 83 4.84 -1.45 6.63
CA GLN A 83 4.17 -0.53 7.54
C GLN A 83 5.08 0.64 7.89
N SER A 84 6.31 0.35 8.24
CA SER A 84 7.24 1.39 8.62
C SER A 84 7.58 2.28 7.45
N ASN A 85 7.83 1.70 6.32
CA ASN A 85 8.29 2.49 5.18
C ASN A 85 7.17 3.39 4.67
N VAL A 86 5.95 2.91 4.64
CA VAL A 86 4.83 3.71 4.19
C VAL A 86 4.61 4.86 5.15
N LYS A 87 4.59 4.57 6.43
CA LYS A 87 4.34 5.59 7.42
C LYS A 87 5.42 6.65 7.39
N ASP A 88 6.67 6.24 7.38
CA ASP A 88 7.76 7.17 7.40
C ASP A 88 7.79 8.03 6.16
N LYS A 89 7.58 7.44 5.01
CA LYS A 89 7.66 8.21 3.78
C LYS A 89 6.57 9.27 3.74
N ILE A 90 5.36 8.91 4.10
CA ILE A 90 4.28 9.87 4.04
C ILE A 90 4.46 10.95 5.09
N GLN A 91 4.80 10.59 6.30
CA GLN A 91 4.96 11.60 7.33
C GLN A 91 6.12 12.54 7.03
N THR A 92 7.20 12.00 6.49
CA THR A 92 8.36 12.81 6.20
C THR A 92 8.08 13.75 5.01
N MET A 93 7.40 13.28 4.01
CA MET A 93 7.20 14.10 2.84
C MET A 93 6.05 15.06 2.95
N THR A 94 5.02 14.73 3.68
CA THR A 94 3.85 15.59 3.71
C THR A 94 3.59 16.22 5.06
N GLY A 95 4.20 15.68 6.09
CA GLY A 95 3.89 16.14 7.43
C GLY A 95 2.55 15.63 7.94
N THR A 96 1.88 14.78 7.15
CA THR A 96 0.58 14.29 7.55
C THR A 96 0.75 13.12 8.48
N ALA A 97 0.02 13.10 9.54
CA ALA A 97 0.10 12.01 10.50
C ALA A 97 -0.63 10.79 9.97
N VAL A 98 0.04 9.68 9.91
CA VAL A 98 -0.56 8.46 9.48
C VAL A 98 -0.74 7.62 10.73
N THR A 99 -2.00 7.34 11.10
CA THR A 99 -2.26 6.68 12.35
C THR A 99 -2.28 5.18 12.22
N LYS A 100 -2.47 4.66 11.04
CA LYS A 100 -2.55 3.24 10.91
C LYS A 100 -2.18 2.83 9.50
N VAL A 101 -1.35 1.81 9.37
CA VAL A 101 -1.05 1.26 8.09
C VAL A 101 -1.37 -0.22 8.19
N ASN A 102 -2.35 -0.68 7.42
CA ASN A 102 -2.76 -2.06 7.41
C ASN A 102 -2.15 -2.72 6.20
N VAL A 103 -1.51 -3.85 6.37
CA VAL A 103 -0.91 -4.54 5.26
C VAL A 103 -1.63 -5.85 5.08
N SER A 104 -2.12 -6.10 3.89
CA SER A 104 -2.81 -7.31 3.59
C SER A 104 -1.98 -8.07 2.57
N ILE A 105 -1.69 -9.32 2.82
CA ILE A 105 -0.94 -10.12 1.88
C ILE A 105 -1.95 -10.71 0.92
N ALA A 106 -2.03 -10.14 -0.23
CA ALA A 106 -3.07 -10.53 -1.17
C ALA A 106 -2.67 -11.75 -1.97
N ASP A 107 -1.40 -11.96 -2.17
CA ASP A 107 -0.99 -13.11 -2.96
C ASP A 107 0.48 -13.41 -2.71
N ILE A 108 0.90 -14.61 -3.04
CA ILE A 108 2.27 -15.03 -2.91
C ILE A 108 2.75 -15.44 -4.28
N TYR A 109 3.88 -14.88 -4.70
CA TYR A 109 4.38 -15.18 -5.99
C TYR A 109 5.26 -16.41 -5.95
N PHE A 110 4.91 -17.44 -6.71
CA PHE A 110 5.67 -18.64 -6.75
C PHE A 110 6.33 -18.73 -8.11
N GLU A 111 7.63 -18.54 -8.17
CA GLU A 111 8.32 -18.58 -9.38
C GLU A 111 8.18 -19.85 -10.11
N ASP A 112 8.18 -20.94 -9.43
CA ASP A 112 7.99 -22.20 -10.04
C ASP A 112 6.72 -22.28 -10.74
N GLU A 113 5.68 -21.79 -10.13
CA GLU A 113 4.42 -21.86 -10.71
C GLU A 113 4.38 -21.07 -11.93
N SER A 114 5.01 -19.97 -11.95
CA SER A 114 4.98 -19.14 -13.07
C SER A 114 5.66 -19.84 -14.22
N GLU A 115 6.70 -20.52 -13.98
CA GLU A 115 7.30 -21.18 -15.01
C GLU A 115 6.50 -22.26 -15.52
N ALA A 116 5.91 -22.99 -14.67
CA ALA A 116 5.10 -24.05 -15.10
C ALA A 116 4.02 -23.57 -15.98
N SER A 117 3.48 -22.48 -15.62
CA SER A 117 2.39 -22.05 -16.36
C SER A 117 2.80 -21.67 -17.70
N GLU A 118 3.97 -21.20 -17.85
CA GLU A 118 4.27 -20.84 -19.08
C GLU A 118 4.75 -21.81 -19.86
N GLU A 119 5.02 -22.80 -19.44
CA GLU A 119 5.49 -23.66 -20.22
C GLU A 119 4.61 -24.15 -20.93
N GLU A 120 3.84 -23.95 -20.86
CA GLU A 120 3.03 -24.34 -21.55
C GLU A 120 2.63 -23.94 -22.19
#